data_2ba869cc8425f03fded835ec3938eb68
#
_entry.id   2ba869cc8425f03fded835ec3938eb68
#
_cell.length_a   1.000
_cell.length_b   1.000
_cell.length_c   1.000
_cell.angle_alpha   90.00
_cell.angle_beta   90.00
_cell.angle_gamma   90.00
#
_symmetry.space_group_name_H-M   'P 1'
#
loop_
_entity.id
_entity.type
_entity.pdbx_description
1 polymer ?
#
loop_
_entity_poly.entity_id
_entity_poly.type
_entity_poly.pdbx_seq_one_letter_code
_entity_poly.pdbx_strand_id
1 'polypeptide(L)'
;MAAAGAVACGSQGISSEIASQPENVQHGAQLFSERCSGCHTLEVVGAQGTTLNVRERERVDGPNFNTRHETPDNVLYAIRNGGFSGAIMPQNIVVGKDADDVAAFLSKYAGR
;
A
#
# COMPACT_ATOMS: atom_id res chain seq x y z
N MET A 1 5.29 -28.88 3.63
CA MET A 1 4.98 -28.42 3.08
C MET A 1 5.16 -27.69 1.79
N ALA A 2 4.89 -28.41 0.78
CA ALA A 2 4.90 -27.86 -0.57
C ALA A 2 3.95 -26.66 -0.68
N ALA A 3 2.89 -26.66 0.11
CA ALA A 3 1.94 -25.56 0.11
C ALA A 3 2.59 -24.22 0.46
N ALA A 4 3.61 -24.25 1.31
CA ALA A 4 4.27 -23.01 1.71
C ALA A 4 4.94 -22.32 0.52
N GLY A 5 5.55 -23.11 -0.35
CA GLY A 5 6.18 -22.56 -1.54
C GLY A 5 5.16 -21.95 -2.49
N ALA A 6 4.04 -22.60 -2.67
CA ALA A 6 2.99 -22.08 -3.54
C ALA A 6 2.42 -20.79 -2.98
N VAL A 7 2.23 -20.74 -1.66
CA VAL A 7 1.72 -19.54 -1.02
C VAL A 7 2.71 -18.38 -1.22
N ALA A 8 4.00 -18.65 -1.08
CA ALA A 8 5.01 -17.60 -1.27
C ALA A 8 4.95 -17.02 -2.67
N CYS A 9 4.74 -17.86 -3.68
CA CYS A 9 4.63 -17.37 -5.05
C CYS A 9 3.36 -16.54 -5.22
N GLY A 10 2.23 -16.99 -4.65
CA GLY A 10 0.96 -16.29 -4.78
C GLY A 10 0.90 -14.99 -4.01
N SER A 11 1.72 -14.84 -2.98
CA SER A 11 1.73 -13.65 -2.14
C SER A 11 3.06 -12.95 -2.22
N GLN A 12 3.61 -12.87 -3.42
CA GLN A 12 4.87 -12.21 -3.67
C GLN A 12 4.84 -10.79 -3.12
N GLY A 13 5.85 -10.42 -2.33
CA GLY A 13 5.93 -9.11 -1.70
C GLY A 13 5.26 -9.02 -0.34
N ILE A 14 4.48 -10.02 0.04
CA ILE A 14 3.83 -10.03 1.34
C ILE A 14 4.75 -10.77 2.33
N SER A 15 5.19 -10.05 3.36
CA SER A 15 6.10 -10.61 4.34
C SER A 15 5.39 -11.54 5.30
N SER A 16 6.17 -12.36 6.02
CA SER A 16 5.61 -13.24 7.04
C SER A 16 4.99 -12.46 8.20
N GLU A 17 5.44 -11.23 8.40
CA GLU A 17 4.85 -10.37 9.42
C GLU A 17 3.38 -10.09 9.11
N ILE A 18 3.08 -9.83 7.84
CA ILE A 18 1.70 -9.57 7.40
C ILE A 18 0.83 -10.82 7.62
N ALA A 19 1.40 -11.99 7.40
CA ALA A 19 0.64 -13.24 7.50
C ALA A 19 0.10 -13.48 8.92
N SER A 20 0.68 -12.85 9.93
CA SER A 20 0.23 -13.00 11.31
C SER A 20 -0.78 -11.94 11.75
N GLN A 21 -1.12 -11.01 10.87
CA GLN A 21 -2.02 -9.91 11.19
C GLN A 21 -3.48 -10.30 11.04
N PRO A 22 -4.41 -9.53 11.62
CA PRO A 22 -5.84 -9.75 11.39
C PRO A 22 -6.19 -9.74 9.91
N GLU A 23 -7.29 -10.39 9.58
CA GLU A 23 -7.68 -10.59 8.19
C GLU A 23 -7.83 -9.27 7.42
N ASN A 24 -8.38 -8.23 8.07
CA ASN A 24 -8.55 -6.94 7.39
C ASN A 24 -7.21 -6.30 7.03
N VAL A 25 -6.20 -6.47 7.88
CA VAL A 25 -4.86 -5.95 7.59
C VAL A 25 -4.21 -6.75 6.47
N GLN A 26 -4.36 -8.08 6.49
CA GLN A 26 -3.84 -8.92 5.41
C GLN A 26 -4.49 -8.55 4.07
N HIS A 27 -5.80 -8.36 4.07
CA HIS A 27 -6.52 -7.98 2.86
C HIS A 27 -6.10 -6.61 2.38
N GLY A 28 -5.91 -5.66 3.30
CA GLY A 28 -5.41 -4.34 2.95
C GLY A 28 -4.02 -4.39 2.34
N ALA A 29 -3.15 -5.26 2.85
CA ALA A 29 -1.82 -5.44 2.29
C ALA A 29 -1.89 -5.97 0.86
N GLN A 30 -2.76 -6.93 0.62
CA GLN A 30 -2.93 -7.49 -0.72
C GLN A 30 -3.45 -6.45 -1.69
N LEU A 31 -4.46 -5.69 -1.29
CA LEU A 31 -5.01 -4.63 -2.12
C LEU A 31 -3.97 -3.55 -2.41
N PHE A 32 -3.16 -3.19 -1.40
CA PHE A 32 -2.09 -2.23 -1.61
C PHE A 32 -1.11 -2.73 -2.67
N SER A 33 -0.70 -3.99 -2.59
CA SER A 33 0.19 -4.57 -3.59
C SER A 33 -0.41 -4.52 -4.99
N GLU A 34 -1.72 -4.76 -5.10
CA GLU A 34 -2.38 -4.84 -6.40
C GLU A 34 -2.72 -3.49 -6.99
N ARG A 35 -3.06 -2.51 -6.14
CA ARG A 35 -3.65 -1.26 -6.61
C ARG A 35 -2.79 -0.03 -6.34
N CYS A 36 -1.85 -0.12 -5.41
CA CYS A 36 -1.11 1.06 -4.96
C CYS A 36 0.38 0.98 -5.27
N SER A 37 0.92 -0.22 -5.46
CA SER A 37 2.35 -0.43 -5.59
C SER A 37 2.92 0.12 -6.89
N GLY A 38 2.07 0.45 -7.87
CA GLY A 38 2.54 1.05 -9.11
C GLY A 38 3.08 2.45 -8.93
N CYS A 39 2.62 3.17 -7.88
CA CYS A 39 3.02 4.55 -7.65
C CYS A 39 3.60 4.78 -6.26
N HIS A 40 3.46 3.83 -5.35
CA HIS A 40 3.91 3.96 -3.96
C HIS A 40 4.95 2.91 -3.61
N THR A 41 5.81 3.27 -2.65
CA THR A 41 6.82 2.35 -2.13
C THR A 41 6.48 2.01 -0.68
N LEU A 42 6.55 0.72 -0.35
CA LEU A 42 6.39 0.24 1.01
C LEU A 42 7.05 -1.14 1.11
N GLU A 43 8.14 -1.21 1.86
CA GLU A 43 9.00 -2.37 1.87
C GLU A 43 8.30 -3.63 2.36
N VAL A 44 7.41 -3.50 3.34
CA VAL A 44 6.78 -4.66 3.98
C VAL A 44 5.99 -5.51 2.98
N VAL A 45 5.54 -4.93 1.87
CA VAL A 45 4.85 -5.66 0.81
C VAL A 45 5.65 -5.66 -0.50
N GLY A 46 6.90 -5.24 -0.47
CA GLY A 46 7.74 -5.26 -1.66
C GLY A 46 7.36 -4.23 -2.72
N ALA A 47 6.59 -3.23 -2.37
CA ALA A 47 6.16 -2.20 -3.31
C ALA A 47 7.29 -1.21 -3.56
N GLN A 48 7.57 -0.91 -4.82
CA GLN A 48 8.68 -0.05 -5.24
C GLN A 48 8.25 0.98 -6.29
N GLY A 49 7.02 1.47 -6.20
CA GLY A 49 6.48 2.36 -7.23
C GLY A 49 7.03 3.78 -7.18
N THR A 50 7.45 4.26 -6.00
CA THR A 50 8.04 5.59 -5.89
C THR A 50 9.49 5.56 -6.34
N THR A 51 9.84 6.46 -7.27
CA THR A 51 11.24 6.62 -7.66
C THR A 51 12.01 7.22 -6.50
N LEU A 52 13.01 6.51 -6.01
CA LEU A 52 13.76 6.93 -4.82
C LEU A 52 14.75 8.06 -5.14
N ASN A 53 15.26 8.12 -6.35
CA ASN A 53 16.11 9.21 -6.78
C ASN A 53 15.24 10.43 -7.06
N VAL A 54 15.34 11.45 -6.21
CA VAL A 54 14.50 12.65 -6.28
C VAL A 54 14.55 13.30 -7.65
N ARG A 55 15.71 13.28 -8.29
CA ARG A 55 15.88 13.90 -9.62
C ARG A 55 15.13 13.18 -10.72
N GLU A 56 14.79 11.91 -10.50
CA GLU A 56 14.13 11.09 -11.51
C GLU A 56 12.65 10.87 -11.20
N ARG A 57 12.12 11.50 -10.14
CA ARG A 57 10.72 11.35 -9.79
C ARG A 57 9.82 12.00 -10.82
N GLU A 58 8.72 11.33 -11.08
CA GLU A 58 7.71 11.78 -12.02
C GLU A 58 6.44 12.17 -11.30
N ARG A 59 5.55 12.86 -12.02
CA ARG A 59 4.29 13.32 -11.42
C ARG A 59 3.42 12.17 -10.95
N VAL A 60 3.58 10.98 -11.51
CA VAL A 60 2.81 9.81 -11.12
C VAL A 60 3.34 9.13 -9.86
N ASP A 61 4.54 9.51 -9.39
CA ASP A 61 5.10 8.90 -8.18
C ASP A 61 4.34 9.36 -6.95
N GLY A 62 3.85 8.41 -6.17
CA GLY A 62 3.23 8.69 -4.89
C GLY A 62 4.27 8.77 -3.77
N PRO A 63 3.85 9.11 -2.54
CA PRO A 63 4.75 9.11 -1.40
C PRO A 63 5.40 7.76 -1.15
N ASN A 64 6.62 7.81 -0.63
CA ASN A 64 7.33 6.64 -0.15
C ASN A 64 6.90 6.38 1.29
N PHE A 65 6.10 5.34 1.49
CA PHE A 65 5.54 5.05 2.81
C PHE A 65 6.52 4.37 3.75
N ASN A 66 7.72 4.06 3.31
CA ASN A 66 8.75 3.60 4.25
C ASN A 66 9.12 4.70 5.26
N THR A 67 8.99 5.96 4.84
CA THR A 67 9.44 7.09 5.66
C THR A 67 8.33 8.03 6.06
N ARG A 68 7.08 7.74 5.69
CA ARG A 68 5.98 8.67 5.92
C ARG A 68 4.83 7.98 6.66
N HIS A 69 4.52 8.45 7.86
CA HIS A 69 3.37 7.98 8.62
C HIS A 69 2.08 8.45 8.00
N GLU A 70 1.03 7.63 8.15
CA GLU A 70 -0.31 8.00 7.74
C GLU A 70 -1.31 7.55 8.81
N THR A 71 -2.37 8.31 8.97
CA THR A 71 -3.50 7.92 9.80
C THR A 71 -4.55 7.26 8.92
N PRO A 72 -5.45 6.44 9.51
CA PRO A 72 -6.55 5.86 8.70
C PRO A 72 -7.36 6.92 7.98
N ASP A 73 -7.66 8.04 8.66
CA ASP A 73 -8.44 9.12 8.05
C ASP A 73 -7.72 9.74 6.86
N ASN A 74 -6.40 9.94 6.97
CA ASN A 74 -5.62 10.49 5.87
C ASN A 74 -5.61 9.54 4.67
N VAL A 75 -5.49 8.25 4.92
CA VAL A 75 -5.50 7.26 3.85
C VAL A 75 -6.85 7.27 3.15
N LEU A 76 -7.94 7.27 3.93
CA LEU A 76 -9.28 7.31 3.35
C LEU A 76 -9.53 8.59 2.56
N TYR A 77 -9.05 9.74 3.08
CA TYR A 77 -9.18 10.99 2.37
C TYR A 77 -8.48 10.90 0.99
N ALA A 78 -7.24 10.42 0.98
CA ALA A 78 -6.47 10.32 -0.26
C ALA A 78 -7.14 9.38 -1.26
N ILE A 79 -7.66 8.26 -0.79
CA ILE A 79 -8.34 7.31 -1.66
C ILE A 79 -9.60 7.94 -2.26
N ARG A 80 -10.41 8.58 -1.44
CA ARG A 80 -11.69 9.14 -1.87
C ARG A 80 -11.55 10.36 -2.77
N ASN A 81 -10.48 11.12 -2.58
CA ASN A 81 -10.31 12.40 -3.25
C ASN A 81 -9.19 12.42 -4.28
N GLY A 82 -8.57 11.26 -4.56
CA GLY A 82 -7.49 11.22 -5.53
C GLY A 82 -6.23 11.85 -5.00
N GLY A 83 -5.85 11.50 -3.78
CA GLY A 83 -4.70 12.09 -3.10
C GLY A 83 -5.07 13.39 -2.43
N PHE A 84 -4.07 14.23 -2.21
CA PHE A 84 -4.28 15.57 -1.69
C PHE A 84 -4.31 16.54 -2.88
N SER A 85 -3.91 17.76 -2.71
CA SER A 85 -4.03 18.75 -3.75
C SER A 85 -3.09 18.44 -4.94
N GLY A 86 -3.63 18.42 -6.16
CA GLY A 86 -2.85 18.30 -7.38
C GLY A 86 -2.29 16.92 -7.69
N ALA A 87 -2.72 15.91 -6.97
CA ALA A 87 -2.21 14.57 -7.15
C ALA A 87 -2.78 13.91 -8.42
N ILE A 88 -2.03 12.91 -8.92
CA ILE A 88 -2.44 12.12 -10.09
C ILE A 88 -3.20 10.86 -9.66
N MET A 89 -3.21 10.54 -8.37
CA MET A 89 -3.85 9.35 -7.84
C MET A 89 -5.33 9.27 -8.26
N PRO A 90 -5.79 8.12 -8.81
CA PRO A 90 -7.20 7.99 -9.17
C PRO A 90 -8.10 8.05 -7.93
N GLN A 91 -9.23 8.74 -8.06
CA GLN A 91 -10.24 8.75 -6.99
C GLN A 91 -10.87 7.38 -6.88
N ASN A 92 -11.11 6.96 -5.64
CA ASN A 92 -11.85 5.72 -5.36
C ASN A 92 -11.27 4.50 -6.04
N ILE A 93 -9.94 4.40 -6.07
CA ILE A 93 -9.25 3.24 -6.63
C ILE A 93 -9.65 1.96 -5.91
N VAL A 94 -10.01 2.07 -4.64
CA VAL A 94 -10.72 1.05 -3.86
C VAL A 94 -11.83 1.76 -3.09
N VAL A 95 -12.92 1.06 -2.76
CA VAL A 95 -14.08 1.66 -2.10
C VAL A 95 -14.59 0.77 -0.99
N GLY A 96 -15.44 1.34 -0.12
CA GLY A 96 -16.13 0.60 0.92
C GLY A 96 -15.17 -0.10 1.86
N LYS A 97 -15.45 -1.36 2.15
CA LYS A 97 -14.62 -2.15 3.06
C LYS A 97 -13.19 -2.28 2.55
N ASP A 98 -13.00 -2.36 1.24
CA ASP A 98 -11.66 -2.46 0.67
C ASP A 98 -10.84 -1.22 1.03
N ALA A 99 -11.42 -0.04 0.93
CA ALA A 99 -10.74 1.19 1.34
C ALA A 99 -10.42 1.17 2.83
N ASP A 100 -11.36 0.71 3.66
CA ASP A 100 -11.13 0.60 5.09
C ASP A 100 -9.99 -0.36 5.40
N ASP A 101 -9.91 -1.46 4.68
CA ASP A 101 -8.85 -2.45 4.89
C ASP A 101 -7.48 -1.89 4.49
N VAL A 102 -7.41 -1.16 3.38
CA VAL A 102 -6.17 -0.50 2.98
C VAL A 102 -5.75 0.53 4.04
N ALA A 103 -6.71 1.30 4.56
CA ALA A 103 -6.43 2.29 5.60
C ALA A 103 -5.90 1.62 6.87
N ALA A 104 -6.50 0.50 7.27
CA ALA A 104 -6.05 -0.24 8.45
C ALA A 104 -4.62 -0.76 8.26
N PHE A 105 -4.33 -1.29 7.09
CA PHE A 105 -2.99 -1.80 6.78
C PHE A 105 -1.98 -0.66 6.72
N LEU A 106 -2.24 0.35 5.91
CA LEU A 106 -1.25 1.38 5.64
C LEU A 106 -0.93 2.21 6.88
N SER A 107 -1.94 2.56 7.66
CA SER A 107 -1.70 3.34 8.87
C SER A 107 -0.86 2.58 9.88
N LYS A 108 -0.90 1.25 9.83
CA LYS A 108 -0.11 0.42 10.74
C LYS A 108 1.35 0.33 10.30
N TYR A 109 1.61 0.28 9.01
CA TYR A 109 2.95 0.00 8.50
C TYR A 109 3.68 1.20 7.91
N ALA A 110 2.98 2.27 7.55
CA ALA A 110 3.63 3.44 6.99
C ALA A 110 4.53 4.10 8.03
N GLY A 111 5.74 4.42 7.63
CA GLY A 111 6.70 5.11 8.48
C GLY A 111 7.39 4.21 9.48
N ARG A 112 7.43 2.91 9.24
CA ARG A 112 8.03 1.94 10.15
C ARG A 112 9.36 1.43 9.68
#